data_156f66c5348ff778fb48bfc16246cdca
#
_entry.id   156f66c5348ff778fb48bfc16246cdca
#
_cell.length_a   1.000
_cell.length_b   1.000
_cell.length_c   1.000
_cell.angle_alpha   90.00
_cell.angle_beta   90.00
_cell.angle_gamma   90.00
#
_symmetry.space_group_name_H-M   'P 1'
#
loop_
_entity.id
_entity.type
_entity.pdbx_description
1 polymer ?
#
loop_
_entity_poly.entity_id
_entity_poly.type
_entity_poly.pdbx_seq_one_letter_code
_entity_poly.pdbx_strand_id
1 'polypeptide(L)'
;MNGGMPAGDHLWEESMWITQIKDYDKKRREVILDDGALHFLLYPGELRARGLKAETELSGEAYRSIVEEILKPRARKRVLYCLKDSDKTRAQILTKLRQGMYPQEVIDDALQFLEAHHFVDDRRYAENYVEELKGKKSRREIAAKLYARGISGAQAREVMEEALGAEDEYAACRKALLGKLGRSAAQAKQELPPDEKRRAYAFLARKGFSGDAIEYSFRHLDEEV
;
A
#
# COMPACT_ATOMS: atom_id res chain seq x y z
N MET A 1 -26.09 19.01 -15.47
CA MET A 1 -25.24 18.55 -16.58
C MET A 1 -23.84 19.13 -16.33
N ASN A 2 -23.01 18.42 -15.59
CA ASN A 2 -21.61 18.78 -15.39
C ASN A 2 -20.78 17.72 -16.11
N GLY A 3 -20.40 18.06 -17.35
CA GLY A 3 -19.42 17.29 -18.10
C GLY A 3 -18.04 17.52 -17.49
N GLY A 4 -17.52 16.53 -16.78
CA GLY A 4 -16.12 16.46 -16.38
C GLY A 4 -15.27 16.33 -17.65
N MET A 5 -14.47 17.35 -17.97
CA MET A 5 -13.45 17.26 -19.00
C MET A 5 -12.39 16.23 -18.59
N PRO A 6 -11.86 15.41 -19.51
CA PRO A 6 -10.69 14.60 -19.24
C PRO A 6 -9.48 15.51 -19.04
N ALA A 7 -8.94 15.53 -17.84
CA ALA A 7 -7.71 16.22 -17.51
C ALA A 7 -6.53 15.47 -18.13
N GLY A 8 -6.04 15.88 -19.28
CA GLY A 8 -4.86 15.27 -19.87
C GLY A 8 -4.25 15.95 -21.10
N ASP A 9 -5.07 16.40 -22.02
CA ASP A 9 -4.54 16.80 -23.34
C ASP A 9 -4.31 18.29 -23.58
N HIS A 10 -4.72 19.17 -22.69
CA HIS A 10 -4.65 20.63 -22.91
C HIS A 10 -3.49 21.35 -22.21
N LEU A 11 -2.80 20.72 -21.27
CA LEU A 11 -1.68 21.35 -20.53
C LEU A 11 -0.44 21.65 -21.42
N TRP A 12 -0.38 21.09 -22.63
CA TRP A 12 0.76 21.22 -23.51
C TRP A 12 0.68 22.38 -24.49
N GLU A 13 -0.48 22.98 -24.63
CA GLU A 13 -0.72 24.07 -25.57
C GLU A 13 -0.61 25.45 -24.92
N GLU A 14 -0.75 25.54 -23.62
CA GLU A 14 -0.70 26.78 -22.84
C GLU A 14 0.64 26.95 -22.13
N SER A 15 1.12 28.17 -22.05
CA SER A 15 2.25 28.49 -21.18
C SER A 15 1.80 28.56 -19.72
N MET A 16 2.67 28.15 -18.83
CA MET A 16 2.46 28.14 -17.38
C MET A 16 3.39 29.15 -16.72
N TRP A 17 2.99 29.69 -15.59
CA TRP A 17 3.82 30.64 -14.84
C TRP A 17 4.56 29.93 -13.70
N ILE A 18 5.89 30.03 -13.66
CA ILE A 18 6.69 29.55 -12.52
C ILE A 18 6.52 30.57 -11.39
N THR A 19 5.59 30.29 -10.48
CA THR A 19 5.31 31.20 -9.36
C THR A 19 6.46 31.20 -8.36
N GLN A 20 7.02 30.01 -8.06
CA GLN A 20 8.07 29.90 -7.05
C GLN A 20 8.98 28.71 -7.33
N ILE A 21 10.26 28.85 -6.96
CA ILE A 21 11.22 27.73 -6.82
C ILE A 21 11.79 27.81 -5.40
N LYS A 22 11.50 26.79 -4.59
CA LYS A 22 11.94 26.76 -3.18
C LYS A 22 12.72 25.49 -2.84
N ASP A 23 13.47 25.53 -1.77
CA ASP A 23 14.18 24.37 -1.24
C ASP A 23 13.16 23.34 -0.73
N TYR A 24 13.20 22.12 -1.28
CA TYR A 24 12.44 20.99 -0.77
C TYR A 24 13.26 20.19 0.24
N ASP A 25 14.49 19.86 -0.13
CA ASP A 25 15.47 19.22 0.72
C ASP A 25 16.90 19.65 0.34
N LYS A 26 17.92 19.04 0.95
CA LYS A 26 19.35 19.37 0.66
C LYS A 26 19.74 19.22 -0.81
N LYS A 27 19.01 18.42 -1.59
CA LYS A 27 19.39 18.06 -2.97
C LYS A 27 18.39 18.55 -4.01
N ARG A 28 17.11 18.76 -3.65
CA ARG A 28 16.02 18.99 -4.59
C ARG A 28 15.34 20.34 -4.34
N ARG A 29 14.80 20.88 -5.40
CA ARG A 29 14.00 22.09 -5.40
C ARG A 29 12.59 21.76 -5.87
N GLU A 30 11.60 22.36 -5.25
CA GLU A 30 10.22 22.29 -5.66
C GLU A 30 9.96 23.45 -6.62
N VAL A 31 9.51 23.12 -7.81
CA VAL A 31 9.03 24.07 -8.81
C VAL A 31 7.51 24.12 -8.67
N ILE A 32 6.97 25.32 -8.49
CA ILE A 32 5.54 25.57 -8.29
C ILE A 32 5.06 26.40 -9.47
N LEU A 33 4.03 25.88 -10.15
CA LEU A 33 3.42 26.52 -11.31
C LEU A 33 2.00 27.00 -10.94
N ASP A 34 1.60 28.11 -11.55
CA ASP A 34 0.23 28.64 -11.52
C ASP A 34 -0.38 28.64 -10.09
N ASP A 35 0.30 29.31 -9.17
CA ASP A 35 -0.09 29.47 -7.75
C ASP A 35 -0.35 28.15 -7.01
N GLY A 36 0.35 27.09 -7.41
CA GLY A 36 0.28 25.78 -6.75
C GLY A 36 -0.65 24.77 -7.42
N ALA A 37 -1.22 25.10 -8.56
CA ALA A 37 -2.04 24.16 -9.34
C ALA A 37 -1.24 22.91 -9.78
N LEU A 38 0.05 23.12 -10.06
CA LEU A 38 0.98 22.06 -10.42
C LEU A 38 2.33 22.26 -9.73
N HIS A 39 2.94 21.18 -9.26
CA HIS A 39 4.27 21.22 -8.66
C HIS A 39 5.05 19.93 -8.89
N PHE A 40 6.37 20.01 -8.93
CA PHE A 40 7.27 18.86 -9.09
C PHE A 40 8.69 19.18 -8.60
N LEU A 41 9.50 18.15 -8.47
CA LEU A 41 10.87 18.27 -7.93
C LEU A 41 11.92 18.14 -9.03
N LEU A 42 12.86 19.09 -9.05
CA LEU A 42 14.06 19.04 -9.87
C LEU A 42 15.34 19.18 -9.02
N TYR A 43 16.46 18.73 -9.57
CA TYR A 43 17.77 18.99 -9.01
C TYR A 43 18.27 20.37 -9.46
N PRO A 44 19.14 21.06 -8.69
CA PRO A 44 19.69 22.36 -9.07
C PRO A 44 20.38 22.37 -10.44
N GLY A 45 21.03 21.26 -10.81
CA GLY A 45 21.65 21.10 -12.13
C GLY A 45 20.64 21.10 -13.27
N GLU A 46 19.47 20.47 -13.07
CA GLU A 46 18.38 20.41 -14.06
C GLU A 46 17.71 21.76 -14.25
N LEU A 47 17.49 22.48 -13.15
CA LEU A 47 16.98 23.86 -13.22
C LEU A 47 17.90 24.77 -14.05
N ARG A 48 19.21 24.71 -13.79
CA ARG A 48 20.20 25.50 -14.55
C ARG A 48 20.28 25.09 -16.01
N ALA A 49 20.29 23.79 -16.30
CA ALA A 49 20.36 23.29 -17.68
C ALA A 49 19.14 23.69 -18.51
N ARG A 50 17.97 23.88 -17.88
CA ARG A 50 16.71 24.30 -18.51
C ARG A 50 16.45 25.81 -18.40
N GLY A 51 17.33 26.56 -17.74
CA GLY A 51 17.18 28.01 -17.55
C GLY A 51 15.97 28.43 -16.70
N LEU A 52 15.43 27.53 -15.86
CA LEU A 52 14.22 27.76 -15.07
C LEU A 52 14.50 28.76 -13.93
N LYS A 53 13.63 29.75 -13.81
CA LYS A 53 13.67 30.76 -12.75
C LYS A 53 12.27 31.02 -12.22
N ALA A 54 12.17 31.45 -10.96
CA ALA A 54 10.91 31.94 -10.41
C ALA A 54 10.48 33.22 -11.14
N GLU A 55 9.19 33.45 -11.13
CA GLU A 55 8.56 34.64 -11.78
C GLU A 55 8.84 34.72 -13.28
N THR A 56 8.89 33.58 -13.96
CA THR A 56 9.05 33.48 -15.41
C THR A 56 8.02 32.54 -16.02
N GLU A 57 7.77 32.74 -17.30
CA GLU A 57 6.92 31.86 -18.09
C GLU A 57 7.65 30.56 -18.46
N LEU A 58 6.94 29.44 -18.39
CA LEU A 58 7.35 28.14 -18.86
C LEU A 58 6.44 27.71 -20.02
N SER A 59 6.98 27.60 -21.23
CA SER A 59 6.19 27.14 -22.37
C SER A 59 5.74 25.69 -22.18
N GLY A 60 4.60 25.33 -22.73
CA GLY A 60 4.10 23.95 -22.70
C GLY A 60 5.09 22.93 -23.31
N GLU A 61 5.83 23.35 -24.36
CA GLU A 61 6.90 22.54 -24.96
C GLU A 61 8.04 22.29 -23.98
N ALA A 62 8.49 23.31 -23.25
CA ALA A 62 9.53 23.16 -22.23
C ALA A 62 9.07 22.28 -21.06
N TYR A 63 7.83 22.44 -20.62
CA TYR A 63 7.25 21.56 -19.60
C TYR A 63 7.17 20.10 -20.08
N ARG A 64 6.68 19.87 -21.31
CA ARG A 64 6.65 18.52 -21.92
C ARG A 64 8.03 17.87 -21.94
N SER A 65 9.06 18.62 -22.36
CA SER A 65 10.44 18.14 -22.36
C SER A 65 10.91 17.76 -20.95
N ILE A 66 10.55 18.50 -19.90
CA ILE A 66 10.85 18.16 -18.50
C ILE A 66 10.14 16.86 -18.10
N VAL A 67 8.88 16.73 -18.44
CA VAL A 67 8.08 15.52 -18.13
C VAL A 67 8.67 14.29 -18.80
N GLU A 68 8.89 14.36 -20.13
CA GLU A 68 9.32 13.20 -20.92
C GLU A 68 10.79 12.82 -20.65
N GLU A 69 11.67 13.78 -20.56
CA GLU A 69 13.11 13.49 -20.47
C GLU A 69 13.63 13.35 -19.03
N ILE A 70 12.92 13.92 -18.04
CA ILE A 70 13.38 13.93 -16.65
C ILE A 70 12.44 13.19 -15.73
N LEU A 71 11.15 13.58 -15.66
CA LEU A 71 10.26 13.13 -14.63
C LEU A 71 9.79 11.68 -14.85
N LYS A 72 9.34 11.33 -16.07
CA LYS A 72 8.91 9.96 -16.40
C LYS A 72 10.04 8.92 -16.22
N PRO A 73 11.24 9.10 -16.80
CA PRO A 73 12.35 8.16 -16.59
C PRO A 73 12.74 8.02 -15.11
N ARG A 74 12.71 9.11 -14.36
CA ARG A 74 13.00 9.11 -12.92
C ARG A 74 11.92 8.38 -12.13
N ALA A 75 10.65 8.58 -12.43
CA ALA A 75 9.53 7.89 -11.80
C ALA A 75 9.61 6.38 -12.05
N ARG A 76 9.80 5.96 -13.32
CA ARG A 76 9.99 4.54 -13.68
C ARG A 76 11.17 3.91 -12.96
N LYS A 77 12.32 4.58 -12.90
CA LYS A 77 13.48 4.11 -12.13
C LYS A 77 13.18 3.98 -10.64
N ARG A 78 12.44 4.95 -10.07
CA ARG A 78 12.04 4.94 -8.66
C ARG A 78 11.14 3.74 -8.33
N VAL A 79 10.14 3.46 -9.15
CA VAL A 79 9.22 2.34 -8.90
C VAL A 79 9.92 0.99 -9.04
N LEU A 80 10.78 0.81 -10.03
CA LEU A 80 11.62 -0.39 -10.15
C LEU A 80 12.52 -0.60 -8.93
N TYR A 81 13.11 0.48 -8.42
CA TYR A 81 13.90 0.40 -7.19
C TYR A 81 13.05 -0.02 -5.97
N CYS A 82 11.79 0.43 -5.87
CA CYS A 82 10.90 0.01 -4.80
C CYS A 82 10.53 -1.47 -4.83
N LEU A 83 10.56 -2.09 -6.01
CA LEU A 83 10.24 -3.51 -6.23
C LEU A 83 11.45 -4.45 -6.06
N LYS A 84 12.67 -3.89 -6.00
CA LYS A 84 13.91 -4.69 -5.94
C LYS A 84 13.97 -5.62 -4.73
N ASP A 85 13.53 -5.16 -3.57
CA ASP A 85 13.70 -5.87 -2.30
C ASP A 85 12.45 -6.66 -1.87
N SER A 86 11.28 -6.31 -2.38
CA SER A 86 10.01 -6.99 -2.05
C SER A 86 8.87 -6.54 -2.96
N ASP A 87 7.92 -7.44 -3.17
CA ASP A 87 6.67 -7.13 -3.86
C ASP A 87 5.95 -5.95 -3.19
N LYS A 88 5.30 -5.13 -4.00
CA LYS A 88 4.48 -3.99 -3.57
C LYS A 88 3.14 -4.03 -4.28
N THR A 89 2.11 -3.54 -3.59
CA THR A 89 0.82 -3.30 -4.23
C THR A 89 0.84 -2.03 -5.08
N ARG A 90 -0.08 -1.94 -6.03
CA ARG A 90 -0.32 -0.73 -6.82
C ARG A 90 -0.51 0.51 -5.92
N ALA A 91 -1.27 0.37 -4.84
CA ALA A 91 -1.52 1.45 -3.88
C ALA A 91 -0.25 1.91 -3.14
N GLN A 92 0.63 0.98 -2.78
CA GLN A 92 1.90 1.32 -2.15
C GLN A 92 2.83 2.06 -3.12
N ILE A 93 2.88 1.64 -4.38
CA ILE A 93 3.66 2.35 -5.42
C ILE A 93 3.09 3.75 -5.64
N LEU A 94 1.77 3.89 -5.79
CA LEU A 94 1.10 5.19 -5.93
C LEU A 94 1.46 6.13 -4.77
N THR A 95 1.44 5.63 -3.54
CA THR A 95 1.85 6.41 -2.35
C THR A 95 3.29 6.89 -2.47
N LYS A 96 4.22 6.03 -2.95
CA LYS A 96 5.63 6.40 -3.14
C LYS A 96 5.84 7.44 -4.24
N LEU A 97 5.06 7.38 -5.31
CA LEU A 97 5.09 8.37 -6.39
C LEU A 97 4.55 9.73 -5.89
N ARG A 98 3.41 9.74 -5.19
CA ARG A 98 2.85 10.96 -4.59
C ARG A 98 3.81 11.61 -3.59
N GLN A 99 4.47 10.82 -2.73
CA GLN A 99 5.54 11.31 -1.85
C GLN A 99 6.75 11.88 -2.61
N GLY A 100 6.93 11.48 -3.86
CA GLY A 100 7.94 12.02 -4.77
C GLY A 100 7.53 13.30 -5.46
N MET A 101 6.30 13.79 -5.21
CA MET A 101 5.73 15.00 -5.83
C MET A 101 5.77 14.95 -7.35
N TYR A 102 5.47 13.79 -7.93
CA TYR A 102 5.34 13.67 -9.38
C TYR A 102 3.95 14.16 -9.82
N PRO A 103 3.87 14.91 -10.94
CA PRO A 103 2.60 15.25 -11.58
C PRO A 103 1.77 14.00 -11.90
N GLN A 104 0.44 14.13 -11.94
CA GLN A 104 -0.46 12.98 -12.10
C GLN A 104 -0.15 12.20 -13.38
N GLU A 105 0.10 12.87 -14.50
CA GLU A 105 0.49 12.26 -15.78
C GLU A 105 1.76 11.40 -15.71
N VAL A 106 2.74 11.82 -14.89
CA VAL A 106 3.97 11.05 -14.64
C VAL A 106 3.69 9.83 -13.76
N ILE A 107 2.77 9.98 -12.81
CA ILE A 107 2.29 8.87 -11.97
C ILE A 107 1.58 7.84 -12.84
N ASP A 108 0.67 8.27 -13.70
CA ASP A 108 -0.11 7.39 -14.58
C ASP A 108 0.80 6.64 -15.57
N ASP A 109 1.76 7.34 -16.18
CA ASP A 109 2.79 6.72 -17.03
C ASP A 109 3.59 5.64 -16.27
N ALA A 110 4.03 5.94 -15.05
CA ALA A 110 4.80 4.97 -14.26
C ALA A 110 3.97 3.76 -13.84
N LEU A 111 2.68 3.93 -13.52
CA LEU A 111 1.77 2.83 -13.20
C LEU A 111 1.46 2.00 -14.44
N GLN A 112 1.17 2.63 -15.58
CA GLN A 112 0.96 1.93 -16.85
C GLN A 112 2.21 1.13 -17.28
N PHE A 113 3.40 1.70 -17.09
CA PHE A 113 4.65 0.99 -17.32
C PHE A 113 4.75 -0.29 -16.49
N LEU A 114 4.40 -0.24 -15.19
CA LEU A 114 4.44 -1.41 -14.30
C LEU A 114 3.41 -2.48 -14.71
N GLU A 115 2.21 -2.07 -15.07
CA GLU A 115 1.12 -2.95 -15.51
C GLU A 115 1.48 -3.64 -16.84
N ALA A 116 1.98 -2.89 -17.81
CA ALA A 116 2.38 -3.42 -19.14
C ALA A 116 3.51 -4.46 -19.06
N HIS A 117 4.35 -4.39 -18.01
CA HIS A 117 5.45 -5.33 -17.79
C HIS A 117 5.15 -6.37 -16.70
N HIS A 118 3.94 -6.41 -16.17
CA HIS A 118 3.52 -7.34 -15.10
C HIS A 118 4.43 -7.28 -13.85
N PHE A 119 5.00 -6.11 -13.54
CA PHE A 119 5.84 -5.91 -12.38
C PHE A 119 5.04 -5.80 -11.07
N VAL A 120 3.76 -5.45 -11.16
CA VAL A 120 2.84 -5.35 -10.02
C VAL A 120 1.60 -6.20 -10.31
N ASP A 121 1.27 -7.06 -9.36
CA ASP A 121 0.10 -7.91 -9.38
C ASP A 121 -0.50 -7.97 -7.97
N ASP A 122 -1.55 -7.22 -7.75
CA ASP A 122 -2.20 -7.08 -6.44
C ASP A 122 -2.86 -8.41 -6.00
N ARG A 123 -3.32 -9.24 -6.94
CA ARG A 123 -3.88 -10.57 -6.62
C ARG A 123 -2.79 -11.51 -6.11
N ARG A 124 -1.70 -11.67 -6.86
CA ARG A 124 -0.55 -12.49 -6.45
C ARG A 124 0.03 -12.01 -5.12
N TYR A 125 0.11 -10.68 -4.92
CA TYR A 125 0.52 -10.10 -3.64
C TYR A 125 -0.39 -10.54 -2.50
N ALA A 126 -1.71 -10.47 -2.70
CA ALA A 126 -2.69 -10.87 -1.71
C ALA A 126 -2.61 -12.37 -1.39
N GLU A 127 -2.49 -13.23 -2.42
CA GLU A 127 -2.32 -14.68 -2.28
C GLU A 127 -1.10 -15.03 -1.42
N ASN A 128 0.07 -14.49 -1.77
CA ASN A 128 1.31 -14.70 -1.01
C ASN A 128 1.17 -14.21 0.44
N TYR A 129 0.52 -13.06 0.64
CA TYR A 129 0.34 -12.49 1.96
C TYR A 129 -0.64 -13.27 2.84
N VAL A 130 -1.71 -13.81 2.25
CA VAL A 130 -2.65 -14.71 2.93
C VAL A 130 -1.94 -16.00 3.34
N GLU A 131 -1.18 -16.62 2.44
CA GLU A 131 -0.44 -17.85 2.74
C GLU A 131 0.61 -17.66 3.84
N GLU A 132 1.30 -16.52 3.88
CA GLU A 132 2.23 -16.18 4.98
C GLU A 132 1.54 -16.14 6.34
N LEU A 133 0.29 -15.64 6.40
CA LEU A 133 -0.45 -15.42 7.65
C LEU A 133 -1.43 -16.57 8.01
N LYS A 134 -1.61 -17.52 7.11
CA LYS A 134 -2.42 -18.71 7.26
C LYS A 134 -2.05 -19.47 8.53
N GLY A 135 -3.03 -19.88 9.31
CA GLY A 135 -2.83 -20.55 10.61
C GLY A 135 -2.13 -19.71 11.70
N LYS A 136 -1.90 -18.39 11.45
CA LYS A 136 -1.22 -17.51 12.41
C LYS A 136 -2.09 -16.34 12.85
N LYS A 137 -3.05 -15.92 12.00
CA LYS A 137 -3.88 -14.74 12.21
C LYS A 137 -5.34 -15.04 11.92
N SER A 138 -6.26 -14.28 12.54
CA SER A 138 -7.68 -14.38 12.22
C SER A 138 -7.96 -13.84 10.81
N ARG A 139 -9.05 -14.32 10.17
CA ARG A 139 -9.51 -13.80 8.87
C ARG A 139 -9.69 -12.28 8.89
N ARG A 140 -10.25 -11.75 9.98
CA ARG A 140 -10.45 -10.31 10.16
C ARG A 140 -9.12 -9.54 10.22
N GLU A 141 -8.11 -10.08 10.91
CA GLU A 141 -6.80 -9.45 10.99
C GLU A 141 -6.09 -9.48 9.63
N ILE A 142 -6.20 -10.57 8.88
CA ILE A 142 -5.65 -10.70 7.52
C ILE A 142 -6.32 -9.68 6.59
N ALA A 143 -7.65 -9.61 6.57
CA ALA A 143 -8.40 -8.67 5.76
C ALA A 143 -8.01 -7.21 6.06
N ALA A 144 -7.92 -6.83 7.34
CA ALA A 144 -7.51 -5.50 7.75
C ALA A 144 -6.09 -5.15 7.27
N LYS A 145 -5.18 -6.12 7.30
CA LYS A 145 -3.80 -5.93 6.82
C LYS A 145 -3.72 -5.81 5.30
N LEU A 146 -4.51 -6.55 4.54
CA LEU A 146 -4.62 -6.42 3.09
C LEU A 146 -5.22 -5.06 2.70
N TYR A 147 -6.29 -4.64 3.39
CA TYR A 147 -6.91 -3.33 3.19
C TYR A 147 -5.92 -2.18 3.45
N ALA A 148 -5.15 -2.25 4.55
CA ALA A 148 -4.12 -1.25 4.85
C ALA A 148 -3.00 -1.17 3.78
N ARG A 149 -2.87 -2.19 2.93
CA ARG A 149 -1.96 -2.22 1.78
C ARG A 149 -2.61 -1.80 0.47
N GLY A 150 -3.89 -1.42 0.52
CA GLY A 150 -4.66 -0.95 -0.63
C GLY A 150 -5.29 -2.04 -1.48
N ILE A 151 -5.31 -3.29 -1.00
CA ILE A 151 -6.10 -4.37 -1.63
C ILE A 151 -7.59 -4.11 -1.35
N SER A 152 -8.42 -4.16 -2.38
CA SER A 152 -9.86 -3.94 -2.22
C SER A 152 -10.51 -5.01 -1.32
N GLY A 153 -11.58 -4.64 -0.62
CA GLY A 153 -12.30 -5.60 0.22
C GLY A 153 -12.88 -6.79 -0.56
N ALA A 154 -13.29 -6.59 -1.81
CA ALA A 154 -13.77 -7.66 -2.70
C ALA A 154 -12.64 -8.64 -3.04
N GLN A 155 -11.50 -8.13 -3.51
CA GLN A 155 -10.34 -8.92 -3.86
C GLN A 155 -9.75 -9.67 -2.64
N ALA A 156 -9.65 -9.00 -1.49
CA ALA A 156 -9.18 -9.64 -0.26
C ALA A 156 -10.10 -10.79 0.17
N ARG A 157 -11.44 -10.62 0.03
CA ARG A 157 -12.41 -11.67 0.34
C ARG A 157 -12.24 -12.87 -0.60
N GLU A 158 -12.21 -12.64 -1.90
CA GLU A 158 -12.04 -13.68 -2.92
C GLU A 158 -10.79 -14.53 -2.65
N VAL A 159 -9.63 -13.90 -2.47
CA VAL A 159 -8.38 -14.60 -2.19
C VAL A 159 -8.44 -15.37 -0.87
N MET A 160 -9.04 -14.80 0.17
CA MET A 160 -9.16 -15.48 1.45
C MET A 160 -10.16 -16.65 1.42
N GLU A 161 -11.22 -16.57 0.63
CA GLU A 161 -12.18 -17.68 0.44
C GLU A 161 -11.53 -18.86 -0.27
N GLU A 162 -10.66 -18.58 -1.25
CA GLU A 162 -9.91 -19.61 -1.99
C GLU A 162 -8.80 -20.26 -1.13
N ALA A 163 -8.10 -19.47 -0.31
CA ALA A 163 -6.87 -19.90 0.36
C ALA A 163 -7.07 -20.42 1.80
N LEU A 164 -8.14 -19.98 2.51
CA LEU A 164 -8.32 -20.24 3.92
C LEU A 164 -9.48 -21.22 4.19
N GLY A 165 -9.18 -22.35 4.76
CA GLY A 165 -10.17 -23.28 5.35
C GLY A 165 -10.58 -22.87 6.78
N ALA A 166 -11.56 -23.60 7.35
CA ALA A 166 -11.95 -23.47 8.76
C ALA A 166 -10.79 -23.91 9.69
N GLU A 167 -10.07 -24.95 9.30
CA GLU A 167 -8.92 -25.50 10.04
C GLU A 167 -7.83 -24.46 10.30
N ASP A 168 -7.57 -23.57 9.32
CA ASP A 168 -6.57 -22.52 9.44
C ASP A 168 -6.95 -21.49 10.51
N GLU A 169 -8.27 -21.16 10.60
CA GLU A 169 -8.76 -20.24 11.62
C GLU A 169 -8.72 -20.91 13.01
N TYR A 170 -9.05 -22.19 13.09
CA TYR A 170 -8.98 -22.96 14.34
C TYR A 170 -7.54 -23.05 14.85
N ALA A 171 -6.59 -23.38 13.99
CA ALA A 171 -5.17 -23.44 14.35
C ALA A 171 -4.65 -22.06 14.82
N ALA A 172 -4.97 -20.98 14.09
CA ALA A 172 -4.59 -19.62 14.47
C ALA A 172 -5.21 -19.21 15.82
N CYS A 173 -6.48 -19.52 16.04
CA CYS A 173 -7.20 -19.19 17.28
C CYS A 173 -6.60 -19.94 18.46
N ARG A 174 -6.36 -21.25 18.34
CA ARG A 174 -5.75 -22.08 19.37
C ARG A 174 -4.34 -21.60 19.74
N LYS A 175 -3.52 -21.29 18.74
CA LYS A 175 -2.19 -20.69 18.96
C LYS A 175 -2.27 -19.37 19.73
N ALA A 176 -3.22 -18.51 19.38
CA ALA A 176 -3.44 -17.25 20.07
C ALA A 176 -3.93 -17.45 21.51
N LEU A 177 -4.78 -18.46 21.74
CA LEU A 177 -5.28 -18.84 23.08
C LEU A 177 -4.14 -19.34 23.97
N LEU A 178 -3.35 -20.30 23.52
CA LEU A 178 -2.19 -20.83 24.25
C LEU A 178 -1.20 -19.71 24.60
N GLY A 179 -0.89 -18.83 23.65
CA GLY A 179 -0.04 -17.68 23.90
C GLY A 179 -0.61 -16.70 24.93
N LYS A 180 -1.95 -16.50 24.94
CA LYS A 180 -2.63 -15.66 25.94
C LYS A 180 -2.59 -16.26 27.34
N LEU A 181 -2.71 -17.59 27.44
CA LEU A 181 -2.69 -18.31 28.70
C LEU A 181 -1.26 -18.50 29.25
N GLY A 182 -0.22 -18.28 28.43
CA GLY A 182 1.17 -18.57 28.78
C GLY A 182 1.42 -20.06 29.02
N ARG A 183 0.65 -20.95 28.38
CA ARG A 183 0.68 -22.40 28.57
C ARG A 183 1.06 -23.09 27.26
N SER A 184 1.76 -24.22 27.38
CA SER A 184 1.88 -25.19 26.28
C SER A 184 0.62 -26.07 26.20
N ALA A 185 0.40 -26.74 25.07
CA ALA A 185 -0.71 -27.68 24.91
C ALA A 185 -0.73 -28.74 26.01
N ALA A 186 0.43 -29.29 26.40
CA ALA A 186 0.56 -30.26 27.48
C ALA A 186 0.14 -29.70 28.86
N GLN A 187 0.31 -28.41 29.09
CA GLN A 187 -0.11 -27.76 30.35
C GLN A 187 -1.58 -27.33 30.34
N ALA A 188 -2.21 -27.36 29.19
CA ALA A 188 -3.58 -26.90 28.97
C ALA A 188 -4.65 -27.92 29.40
N LYS A 189 -4.23 -29.14 29.83
CA LYS A 189 -5.14 -30.18 30.35
C LYS A 189 -5.85 -29.83 31.66
N GLN A 190 -5.40 -28.76 32.35
CA GLN A 190 -6.07 -28.25 33.53
C GLN A 190 -7.28 -27.40 33.18
N GLU A 191 -8.40 -27.65 33.86
CA GLU A 191 -9.62 -26.86 33.68
C GLU A 191 -9.34 -25.36 33.95
N LEU A 192 -9.76 -24.51 33.03
CA LEU A 192 -9.56 -23.07 33.14
C LEU A 192 -10.56 -22.46 34.13
N PRO A 193 -10.12 -21.62 35.08
CA PRO A 193 -11.03 -20.86 35.93
C PRO A 193 -12.01 -20.03 35.09
N PRO A 194 -13.28 -19.87 35.48
CA PRO A 194 -14.30 -19.18 34.71
C PRO A 194 -13.90 -17.76 34.31
N ASP A 195 -13.21 -17.04 35.21
CA ASP A 195 -12.73 -15.67 34.92
C ASP A 195 -11.58 -15.62 33.94
N GLU A 196 -10.71 -16.61 33.93
CA GLU A 196 -9.61 -16.73 32.95
C GLU A 196 -10.19 -17.07 31.58
N LYS A 197 -11.15 -18.02 31.51
CA LYS A 197 -11.86 -18.36 30.28
C LYS A 197 -12.58 -17.17 29.69
N ARG A 198 -13.30 -16.37 30.49
CA ARG A 198 -13.99 -15.15 30.04
C ARG A 198 -13.03 -14.11 29.49
N ARG A 199 -11.88 -13.86 30.14
CA ARG A 199 -10.85 -12.93 29.69
C ARG A 199 -10.18 -13.41 28.39
N ALA A 200 -9.90 -14.69 28.27
CA ALA A 200 -9.34 -15.27 27.06
C ALA A 200 -10.34 -15.19 25.88
N TYR A 201 -11.61 -15.50 26.12
CA TYR A 201 -12.67 -15.34 25.11
C TYR A 201 -12.73 -13.91 24.58
N ALA A 202 -12.83 -12.92 25.47
CA ALA A 202 -12.87 -11.51 25.10
C ALA A 202 -11.63 -11.05 24.33
N PHE A 203 -10.46 -11.59 24.66
CA PHE A 203 -9.22 -11.32 23.92
C PHE A 203 -9.28 -11.87 22.50
N LEU A 204 -9.73 -13.11 22.30
CA LEU A 204 -9.83 -13.73 20.98
C LEU A 204 -10.88 -13.05 20.10
N ALA A 205 -12.03 -12.69 20.67
CA ALA A 205 -13.08 -11.95 19.98
C ALA A 205 -12.57 -10.57 19.50
N ARG A 206 -11.81 -9.85 20.33
CA ARG A 206 -11.17 -8.60 19.90
C ARG A 206 -10.14 -8.78 18.79
N LYS A 207 -9.43 -9.91 18.76
CA LYS A 207 -8.54 -10.29 17.65
C LYS A 207 -9.30 -10.66 16.37
N GLY A 208 -10.63 -10.80 16.43
CA GLY A 208 -11.48 -11.03 15.28
C GLY A 208 -11.61 -12.49 14.89
N PHE A 209 -11.40 -13.43 15.81
CA PHE A 209 -11.75 -14.83 15.62
C PHE A 209 -13.26 -15.02 15.72
N SER A 210 -13.81 -15.95 14.93
CA SER A 210 -15.21 -16.34 14.99
C SER A 210 -15.56 -17.03 16.31
N GLY A 211 -16.84 -16.97 16.71
CA GLY A 211 -17.33 -17.69 17.90
C GLY A 211 -17.02 -19.19 17.84
N ASP A 212 -17.28 -19.79 16.67
CA ASP A 212 -17.00 -21.21 16.40
C ASP A 212 -15.52 -21.56 16.59
N ALA A 213 -14.62 -20.72 16.05
CA ALA A 213 -13.18 -20.92 16.21
C ALA A 213 -12.74 -20.80 17.68
N ILE A 214 -13.33 -19.87 18.42
CA ILE A 214 -13.04 -19.70 19.85
C ILE A 214 -13.52 -20.91 20.64
N GLU A 215 -14.76 -21.35 20.43
CA GLU A 215 -15.33 -22.50 21.11
C GLU A 215 -14.58 -23.80 20.77
N TYR A 216 -14.26 -23.99 19.49
CA TYR A 216 -13.44 -25.11 19.05
C TYR A 216 -12.08 -25.11 19.78
N SER A 217 -11.41 -23.97 19.84
CA SER A 217 -10.11 -23.84 20.49
C SER A 217 -10.13 -24.14 21.99
N PHE A 218 -11.20 -23.80 22.69
CA PHE A 218 -11.36 -24.18 24.12
C PHE A 218 -11.61 -25.66 24.31
N ARG A 219 -12.31 -26.33 23.38
CA ARG A 219 -12.59 -27.75 23.44
C ARG A 219 -11.37 -28.64 23.15
N HIS A 220 -10.49 -28.15 22.25
CA HIS A 220 -9.33 -28.87 21.74
C HIS A 220 -8.01 -28.23 22.20
N LEU A 221 -8.00 -27.70 23.43
CA LEU A 221 -6.88 -26.91 23.95
C LEU A 221 -5.62 -27.79 24.21
N ASP A 222 -5.80 -29.05 24.47
CA ASP A 222 -4.78 -30.04 24.79
C ASP A 222 -4.21 -30.77 23.54
N GLU A 223 -4.78 -30.57 22.37
CA GLU A 223 -4.25 -31.17 21.15
C GLU A 223 -2.97 -30.43 20.70
N GLU A 224 -2.02 -31.17 20.12
CA GLU A 224 -0.83 -30.56 19.51
C GLU A 224 -1.20 -29.77 18.22
N VAL A 225 -0.53 -28.64 18.01
CA VAL A 225 -0.73 -27.74 16.82
C VAL A 225 0.22 -28.13 15.72
#